data_ec60f88b0d3e60bc98d80165165e9159
#
_entry.id   ec60f88b0d3e60bc98d80165165e9159
#
_cell.length_a   1.000
_cell.length_b   1.000
_cell.length_c   1.000
_cell.angle_alpha   90.00
_cell.angle_beta   90.00
_cell.angle_gamma   90.00
#
_symmetry.space_group_name_H-M   'P 1'
#
loop_
_entity.id
_entity.type
_entity.pdbx_description
1 polymer ?
#
loop_
_entity_poly.entity_id
_entity_poly.type
_entity_poly.pdbx_seq_one_letter_code
_entity_poly.pdbx_strand_id
1 'polypeptide(L)'
;EPRVSATLWSIDSDEKPAKIEKLLNKYIRKGLSNEEIKEKLAKKLKIEEGKDEKIVYKWKKYEKGDNKIIDSLLWSDASQKSGTLKYYSDAGKEKRKIFVLLNDWVDIEPKELSDCKGLVTSDYQLFLEKQWIEDLRNKYDYKVNQQVYKSIK
;
A
#
# COMPACT_ATOMS: atom_id res chain seq x y z
N GLU A 1 -12.04 -11.17 -1.61
CA GLU A 1 -11.76 -11.08 -0.17
C GLU A 1 -12.17 -9.70 0.35
N PRO A 2 -12.62 -9.59 1.62
CA PRO A 2 -12.94 -8.29 2.20
C PRO A 2 -11.69 -7.41 2.28
N ARG A 3 -11.85 -6.10 2.10
CA ARG A 3 -10.77 -5.12 2.11
C ARG A 3 -11.05 -4.00 3.09
N VAL A 4 -10.02 -3.31 3.51
CA VAL A 4 -10.12 -2.09 4.29
C VAL A 4 -9.59 -0.91 3.49
N SER A 5 -10.41 0.12 3.33
CA SER A 5 -9.97 1.40 2.78
C SER A 5 -9.31 2.20 3.89
N ALA A 6 -8.02 2.47 3.77
CA ALA A 6 -7.27 3.17 4.80
C ALA A 6 -6.29 4.19 4.20
N THR A 7 -6.04 5.26 4.95
CA THR A 7 -4.99 6.24 4.65
C THR A 7 -3.88 6.12 5.68
N LEU A 8 -2.69 5.78 5.21
CA LEU A 8 -1.50 5.69 6.05
C LEU A 8 -0.71 7.00 5.94
N TRP A 9 -0.53 7.68 7.05
CA TRP A 9 0.26 8.90 7.19
C TRP A 9 1.61 8.57 7.80
N SER A 10 2.70 9.02 7.19
CA SER A 10 4.05 8.96 7.72
C SER A 10 4.56 10.38 7.91
N ILE A 11 4.88 10.76 9.14
CA ILE A 11 5.23 12.13 9.52
C ILE A 11 6.55 12.10 10.28
N ASP A 12 7.58 12.74 9.71
CA ASP A 12 8.86 12.93 10.36
C ASP A 12 8.84 14.26 11.12
N SER A 13 8.77 14.19 12.44
CA SER A 13 8.69 15.36 13.32
C SER A 13 9.22 15.03 14.71
N ASP A 14 9.82 16.01 15.36
CA ASP A 14 10.23 15.90 16.78
C ASP A 14 9.07 16.10 17.76
N GLU A 15 7.88 16.46 17.25
CA GLU A 15 6.69 16.66 18.07
C GLU A 15 6.13 15.33 18.59
N LYS A 16 5.48 15.41 19.76
CA LYS A 16 4.86 14.24 20.38
C LYS A 16 3.74 13.66 19.53
N PRO A 17 3.61 12.32 19.42
CA PRO A 17 2.55 11.67 18.64
C PRO A 17 1.14 12.18 18.98
N ALA A 18 0.84 12.38 20.26
CA ALA A 18 -0.46 12.88 20.71
C ALA A 18 -0.83 14.25 20.14
N LYS A 19 0.15 15.14 19.93
CA LYS A 19 -0.09 16.45 19.31
C LYS A 19 -0.43 16.32 17.84
N ILE A 20 0.30 15.46 17.13
CA ILE A 20 0.07 15.19 15.70
C ILE A 20 -1.30 14.51 15.51
N GLU A 21 -1.61 13.52 16.33
CA GLU A 21 -2.90 12.84 16.31
C GLU A 21 -4.07 13.81 16.51
N LYS A 22 -3.95 14.72 17.47
CA LYS A 22 -4.96 15.75 17.73
C LYS A 22 -5.16 16.68 16.53
N LEU A 23 -4.08 17.07 15.86
CA LEU A 23 -4.15 17.90 14.64
C LEU A 23 -4.78 17.14 13.48
N LEU A 24 -4.37 15.89 13.23
CA LEU A 24 -4.96 15.04 12.21
C LEU A 24 -6.46 14.88 12.44
N ASN A 25 -6.87 14.47 13.62
CA ASN A 25 -8.29 14.32 13.97
C ASN A 25 -9.09 15.62 13.76
N LYS A 26 -8.51 16.77 14.13
CA LYS A 26 -9.13 18.09 13.92
C LYS A 26 -9.37 18.37 12.44
N TYR A 27 -8.38 18.08 11.59
CA TYR A 27 -8.47 18.38 10.17
C TYR A 27 -9.38 17.37 9.43
N ILE A 28 -9.34 16.09 9.81
CA ILE A 28 -10.24 15.06 9.30
C ILE A 28 -11.70 15.41 9.61
N ARG A 29 -12.00 15.80 10.85
CA ARG A 29 -13.36 16.21 11.26
C ARG A 29 -13.85 17.45 10.53
N LYS A 30 -12.96 18.31 10.06
CA LYS A 30 -13.28 19.47 9.22
C LYS A 30 -13.56 19.11 7.76
N GLY A 31 -13.39 17.85 7.38
CA GLY A 31 -13.59 17.39 6.00
C GLY A 31 -12.54 17.88 5.01
N LEU A 32 -11.32 18.22 5.47
CA LEU A 32 -10.23 18.64 4.60
C LEU A 32 -9.70 17.47 3.78
N SER A 33 -9.28 17.76 2.55
CA SER A 33 -8.59 16.77 1.70
C SER A 33 -7.21 16.40 2.28
N ASN A 34 -6.68 15.27 1.87
CA ASN A 34 -5.36 14.81 2.32
C ASN A 34 -4.26 15.83 1.98
N GLU A 35 -4.33 16.49 0.82
CA GLU A 35 -3.39 17.56 0.44
C GLU A 35 -3.49 18.76 1.37
N GLU A 36 -4.71 19.24 1.64
CA GLU A 36 -4.93 20.35 2.57
C GLU A 36 -4.46 20.02 3.99
N ILE A 37 -4.66 18.77 4.42
CA ILE A 37 -4.17 18.28 5.72
C ILE A 37 -2.64 18.31 5.72
N LYS A 38 -1.97 17.81 4.68
CA LYS A 38 -0.51 17.83 4.53
C LYS A 38 0.04 19.25 4.66
N GLU A 39 -0.51 20.20 3.90
CA GLU A 39 -0.07 21.59 3.93
C GLU A 39 -0.25 22.23 5.32
N LYS A 40 -1.40 22.01 5.95
CA LYS A 40 -1.69 22.56 7.29
C LYS A 40 -0.81 21.95 8.38
N LEU A 41 -0.52 20.65 8.28
CA LEU A 41 0.42 19.98 9.18
C LEU A 41 1.82 20.53 9.02
N ALA A 42 2.33 20.68 7.79
CA ALA A 42 3.65 21.24 7.52
C ALA A 42 3.80 22.63 8.14
N LYS A 43 2.83 23.51 7.94
CA LYS A 43 2.81 24.86 8.54
C LYS A 43 2.75 24.81 10.08
N LYS A 44 1.89 23.95 10.64
CA LYS A 44 1.67 23.91 12.09
C LYS A 44 2.83 23.27 12.85
N LEU A 45 3.46 22.26 12.26
CA LEU A 45 4.62 21.55 12.81
C LEU A 45 5.95 22.23 12.44
N LYS A 46 5.91 23.33 11.68
CA LYS A 46 7.11 24.04 11.16
C LYS A 46 8.07 23.11 10.42
N ILE A 47 7.50 22.21 9.63
CA ILE A 47 8.25 21.27 8.80
C ILE A 47 8.55 21.97 7.48
N GLU A 48 9.83 22.23 7.22
CA GLU A 48 10.29 22.68 5.91
C GLU A 48 10.39 21.46 4.99
N GLU A 49 9.67 21.49 3.87
CA GLU A 49 9.81 20.50 2.81
C GLU A 49 11.14 20.74 2.10
N GLY A 50 12.10 19.86 2.38
CA GLY A 50 13.38 19.79 1.67
C GLY A 50 13.32 18.76 0.54
N LYS A 51 14.49 18.23 0.15
CA LYS A 51 14.60 17.15 -0.85
C LYS A 51 13.89 15.85 -0.42
N ASP A 52 13.73 15.62 0.88
CA ASP A 52 13.07 14.47 1.45
C ASP A 52 11.67 14.88 1.94
N GLU A 53 10.62 14.23 1.44
CA GLU A 53 9.26 14.44 1.90
C GLU A 53 9.10 13.94 3.34
N LYS A 54 8.95 14.89 4.28
CA LYS A 54 8.77 14.60 5.70
C LYS A 54 7.35 14.22 6.08
N ILE A 55 6.37 14.63 5.27
CA ILE A 55 4.96 14.27 5.44
C ILE A 55 4.52 13.56 4.17
N VAL A 56 4.23 12.26 4.31
CA VAL A 56 3.76 11.41 3.20
C VAL A 56 2.45 10.78 3.62
N TYR A 57 1.50 10.71 2.72
CA TYR A 57 0.30 9.92 2.90
C TYR A 57 0.08 8.97 1.72
N LYS A 58 -0.53 7.82 2.01
CA LYS A 58 -0.90 6.82 1.01
C LYS A 58 -2.28 6.28 1.32
N TRP A 59 -3.22 6.54 0.44
CA TRP A 59 -4.54 5.92 0.46
C TRP A 59 -4.54 4.67 -0.41
N LYS A 60 -5.07 3.58 0.11
CA LYS A 60 -5.24 2.32 -0.63
C LYS A 60 -6.33 1.47 0.03
N LYS A 61 -6.93 0.54 -0.74
CA LYS A 61 -7.70 -0.59 -0.23
C LYS A 61 -6.74 -1.75 0.03
N TYR A 62 -6.67 -2.19 1.28
CA TYR A 62 -5.75 -3.25 1.74
C TYR A 62 -6.52 -4.54 1.99
N GLU A 63 -6.00 -5.66 1.51
CA GLU A 63 -6.39 -6.99 1.93
C GLU A 63 -5.62 -7.39 3.19
N LYS A 64 -6.12 -8.39 3.93
CA LYS A 64 -5.39 -8.93 5.07
C LYS A 64 -4.10 -9.59 4.59
N GLY A 65 -2.98 -9.20 5.16
CA GLY A 65 -1.64 -9.65 4.75
C GLY A 65 -0.87 -8.65 3.86
N ASP A 66 -1.53 -7.64 3.27
CA ASP A 66 -0.89 -6.65 2.40
C ASP A 66 0.09 -5.73 3.16
N ASN A 67 -0.23 -5.43 4.41
CA ASN A 67 0.56 -4.50 5.21
C ASN A 67 0.47 -4.82 6.71
N LYS A 68 1.61 -5.16 7.31
CA LYS A 68 1.70 -5.55 8.73
C LYS A 68 1.17 -4.49 9.70
N ILE A 69 1.32 -3.20 9.38
CA ILE A 69 0.84 -2.10 10.23
C ILE A 69 -0.69 -2.06 10.18
N ILE A 70 -1.26 -2.13 8.99
CA ILE A 70 -2.71 -2.18 8.78
C ILE A 70 -3.31 -3.41 9.48
N ASP A 71 -2.66 -4.56 9.31
CA ASP A 71 -3.10 -5.82 9.94
C ASP A 71 -3.14 -5.72 11.46
N SER A 72 -2.08 -5.16 12.06
CA SER A 72 -1.99 -5.04 13.51
C SER A 72 -2.98 -4.03 14.10
N LEU A 73 -3.29 -2.96 13.38
CA LEU A 73 -4.12 -1.87 13.89
C LEU A 73 -5.60 -2.00 13.54
N LEU A 74 -5.92 -2.49 12.34
CA LEU A 74 -7.29 -2.53 11.84
C LEU A 74 -7.85 -3.95 11.83
N TRP A 75 -7.14 -4.92 11.25
CA TRP A 75 -7.64 -6.31 11.19
C TRP A 75 -7.67 -7.03 12.55
N SER A 76 -6.93 -6.52 13.55
CA SER A 76 -7.01 -7.06 14.92
C SER A 76 -8.35 -6.77 15.59
N ASP A 77 -9.08 -5.75 15.15
CA ASP A 77 -10.39 -5.36 15.69
C ASP A 77 -11.28 -4.80 14.57
N ALA A 78 -12.04 -5.69 13.95
CA ALA A 78 -12.95 -5.35 12.84
C ALA A 78 -14.21 -4.55 13.27
N SER A 79 -14.39 -4.32 14.58
CA SER A 79 -15.53 -3.53 15.10
C SER A 79 -15.30 -2.01 15.01
N GLN A 80 -14.12 -1.58 14.53
CA GLN A 80 -13.77 -0.17 14.46
C GLN A 80 -14.63 0.56 13.42
N LYS A 81 -15.00 1.78 13.77
CA LYS A 81 -15.83 2.64 12.90
C LYS A 81 -14.97 3.44 11.93
N SER A 82 -15.53 3.72 10.75
CA SER A 82 -14.96 4.67 9.79
C SER A 82 -14.62 6.00 10.46
N GLY A 83 -13.51 6.60 10.07
CA GLY A 83 -12.98 7.81 10.68
C GLY A 83 -12.10 7.58 11.93
N THR A 84 -11.89 6.31 12.35
CA THR A 84 -10.97 6.00 13.43
C THR A 84 -9.53 6.21 13.00
N LEU A 85 -8.77 7.03 13.75
CA LEU A 85 -7.34 7.25 13.57
C LEU A 85 -6.57 6.47 14.64
N LYS A 86 -5.56 5.71 14.25
CA LYS A 86 -4.68 4.97 15.16
C LYS A 86 -3.22 5.31 14.92
N TYR A 87 -2.47 5.39 16.00
CA TYR A 87 -1.02 5.58 15.98
C TYR A 87 -0.29 4.24 16.03
N TYR A 88 0.72 4.09 15.17
CA TYR A 88 1.66 2.97 15.20
C TYR A 88 3.03 3.46 15.67
N SER A 89 3.54 2.87 16.74
CA SER A 89 4.88 3.14 17.26
C SER A 89 5.88 2.18 16.61
N ASP A 90 6.78 2.72 15.79
CA ASP A 90 7.91 1.96 15.25
C ASP A 90 9.11 2.12 16.20
N ALA A 91 9.44 1.05 16.92
CA ALA A 91 10.47 1.03 17.96
C ALA A 91 11.89 1.39 17.49
N GLY A 92 12.13 1.49 16.17
CA GLY A 92 13.43 1.80 15.59
C GLY A 92 13.60 3.21 15.03
N LYS A 93 12.51 4.02 14.97
CA LYS A 93 12.51 5.32 14.28
C LYS A 93 11.74 6.37 15.09
N GLU A 94 12.36 6.91 16.12
CA GLU A 94 11.72 7.88 17.05
C GLU A 94 11.14 9.12 16.34
N LYS A 95 11.75 9.59 15.25
CA LYS A 95 11.27 10.77 14.50
C LYS A 95 10.09 10.45 13.59
N ARG A 96 10.03 9.23 13.05
CA ARG A 96 8.98 8.81 12.12
C ARG A 96 7.75 8.30 12.86
N LYS A 97 6.65 9.02 12.74
CA LYS A 97 5.37 8.67 13.34
C LYS A 97 4.41 8.23 12.26
N ILE A 98 3.80 7.08 12.47
CA ILE A 98 2.87 6.48 11.51
C ILE A 98 1.47 6.52 12.11
N PHE A 99 0.53 7.08 11.36
CA PHE A 99 -0.89 7.10 11.71
C PHE A 99 -1.69 6.41 10.61
N VAL A 100 -2.67 5.64 11.00
CA VAL A 100 -3.57 4.95 10.09
C VAL A 100 -4.98 5.44 10.32
N LEU A 101 -5.58 6.03 9.30
CA LEU A 101 -6.98 6.43 9.27
C LEU A 101 -7.79 5.33 8.59
N LEU A 102 -8.73 4.73 9.31
CA LEU A 102 -9.74 3.87 8.73
C LEU A 102 -10.77 4.72 7.99
N ASN A 103 -10.79 4.63 6.67
CA ASN A 103 -11.79 5.34 5.87
C ASN A 103 -13.09 4.54 5.82
N ASP A 104 -13.01 3.25 5.44
CA ASP A 104 -14.18 2.38 5.40
C ASP A 104 -13.80 0.89 5.34
N TRP A 105 -14.74 0.03 5.74
CA TRP A 105 -14.70 -1.40 5.47
C TRP A 105 -15.36 -1.67 4.13
N VAL A 106 -14.66 -2.35 3.24
CA VAL A 106 -15.12 -2.62 1.89
C VAL A 106 -15.48 -4.09 1.78
N ASP A 107 -16.75 -4.36 1.50
CA ASP A 107 -17.22 -5.71 1.22
C ASP A 107 -16.57 -6.29 -0.04
N ILE A 108 -16.87 -7.56 -0.33
CA ILE A 108 -16.34 -8.23 -1.51
C ILE A 108 -16.83 -7.51 -2.76
N GLU A 109 -15.92 -6.85 -3.45
CA GLU A 109 -16.18 -6.19 -4.73
C GLU A 109 -15.13 -6.63 -5.77
N PRO A 110 -15.43 -6.55 -7.08
CA PRO A 110 -14.45 -6.78 -8.12
C PRO A 110 -13.26 -5.82 -7.97
N LYS A 111 -12.03 -6.33 -8.19
CA LYS A 111 -10.83 -5.48 -8.21
C LYS A 111 -10.84 -4.62 -9.47
N GLU A 112 -10.49 -3.36 -9.32
CA GLU A 112 -10.21 -2.51 -10.47
C GLU A 112 -8.85 -2.87 -11.07
N LEU A 113 -8.65 -2.52 -12.35
CA LEU A 113 -7.38 -2.78 -13.02
C LEU A 113 -6.19 -2.14 -12.29
N SER A 114 -6.38 -0.99 -11.68
CA SER A 114 -5.40 -0.30 -10.82
C SER A 114 -4.93 -1.16 -9.65
N ASP A 115 -5.84 -1.96 -9.06
CA ASP A 115 -5.56 -2.82 -7.90
C ASP A 115 -4.79 -4.10 -8.27
N CYS A 116 -4.95 -4.58 -9.52
CA CYS A 116 -4.38 -5.85 -9.98
C CYS A 116 -3.46 -5.72 -11.22
N LYS A 117 -3.07 -4.50 -11.58
CA LYS A 117 -2.26 -4.23 -12.78
C LYS A 117 -1.01 -5.11 -12.89
N GLY A 118 -0.30 -5.32 -11.78
CA GLY A 118 0.90 -6.15 -11.77
C GLY A 118 0.60 -7.62 -12.11
N LEU A 119 -0.46 -8.18 -11.54
CA LEU A 119 -0.90 -9.56 -11.81
C LEU A 119 -1.33 -9.72 -13.26
N VAL A 120 -2.19 -8.83 -13.75
CA VAL A 120 -2.68 -8.85 -15.15
C VAL A 120 -1.53 -8.72 -16.14
N THR A 121 -0.54 -7.83 -15.85
CA THR A 121 0.64 -7.69 -16.70
C THR A 121 1.48 -8.96 -16.73
N SER A 122 1.70 -9.58 -15.57
CA SER A 122 2.45 -10.85 -15.48
C SER A 122 1.76 -11.98 -16.23
N ASP A 123 0.45 -12.14 -16.05
CA ASP A 123 -0.34 -13.17 -16.72
C ASP A 123 -0.33 -12.96 -18.24
N TYR A 124 -0.43 -11.72 -18.69
CA TYR A 124 -0.36 -11.39 -20.12
C TYR A 124 1.03 -11.65 -20.71
N GLN A 125 2.09 -11.36 -19.97
CA GLN A 125 3.47 -11.70 -20.40
C GLN A 125 3.64 -13.22 -20.56
N LEU A 126 3.17 -14.01 -19.59
CA LEU A 126 3.20 -15.47 -19.68
C LEU A 126 2.39 -16.01 -20.87
N PHE A 127 1.24 -15.39 -21.16
CA PHE A 127 0.43 -15.75 -22.32
C PHE A 127 1.18 -15.47 -23.63
N LEU A 128 1.78 -14.29 -23.78
CA LEU A 128 2.57 -13.93 -24.96
C LEU A 128 3.80 -14.83 -25.15
N GLU A 129 4.49 -15.18 -24.06
CA GLU A 129 5.62 -16.09 -24.07
C GLU A 129 5.22 -17.48 -24.59
N LYS A 130 4.10 -18.02 -24.09
CA LYS A 130 3.57 -19.30 -24.57
C LYS A 130 3.23 -19.28 -26.06
N GLN A 131 2.53 -18.23 -26.51
CA GLN A 131 2.22 -18.05 -27.94
C GLN A 131 3.50 -17.99 -28.79
N TRP A 132 4.46 -17.19 -28.35
CA TRP A 132 5.73 -17.06 -29.08
C TRP A 132 6.49 -18.38 -29.16
N ILE A 133 6.54 -19.18 -28.11
CA ILE A 133 7.16 -20.51 -28.10
C ILE A 133 6.42 -21.47 -29.07
N GLU A 134 5.07 -21.42 -29.06
CA GLU A 134 4.28 -22.24 -30.03
C GLU A 134 4.55 -21.83 -31.45
N ASP A 135 4.59 -20.54 -31.77
CA ASP A 135 4.91 -20.04 -33.11
C ASP A 135 6.31 -20.45 -33.55
N LEU A 136 7.31 -20.39 -32.65
CA LEU A 136 8.66 -20.85 -32.96
C LEU A 136 8.70 -22.36 -33.23
N ARG A 137 7.99 -23.17 -32.42
CA ARG A 137 7.90 -24.61 -32.60
C ARG A 137 7.24 -24.99 -33.95
N ASN A 138 6.24 -24.22 -34.37
CA ASN A 138 5.56 -24.41 -35.65
C ASN A 138 6.41 -23.96 -36.86
N LYS A 139 7.26 -22.95 -36.64
CA LYS A 139 8.08 -22.35 -37.70
C LYS A 139 9.41 -23.07 -37.92
N TYR A 140 9.97 -23.66 -36.88
CA TYR A 140 11.28 -24.29 -36.90
C TYR A 140 11.21 -25.73 -36.40
N ASP A 141 11.83 -26.66 -37.17
CA ASP A 141 12.05 -28.02 -36.73
C ASP A 141 13.05 -28.03 -35.55
N TYR A 142 12.69 -28.68 -34.47
CA TYR A 142 13.58 -28.85 -33.33
C TYR A 142 13.63 -30.31 -32.86
N LYS A 143 14.81 -30.74 -32.41
CA LYS A 143 15.01 -32.06 -31.81
C LYS A 143 15.65 -31.91 -30.44
N VAL A 144 15.04 -32.51 -29.43
CA VAL A 144 15.60 -32.56 -28.08
C VAL A 144 16.49 -33.80 -27.96
N ASN A 145 17.77 -33.61 -27.64
CA ASN A 145 18.66 -34.72 -27.30
C ASN A 145 18.30 -35.22 -25.90
N GLN A 146 17.52 -36.29 -25.84
CA GLN A 146 17.01 -36.87 -24.58
C GLN A 146 18.11 -37.39 -23.68
N GLN A 147 19.24 -37.82 -24.21
CA GLN A 147 20.37 -38.30 -23.39
C GLN A 147 21.04 -37.15 -22.66
N VAL A 148 21.28 -36.02 -23.34
CA VAL A 148 21.83 -34.81 -22.74
C VAL A 148 20.84 -34.18 -21.77
N TYR A 149 19.58 -34.07 -22.13
CA TYR A 149 18.53 -33.53 -21.28
C TYR A 149 18.42 -34.25 -19.92
N LYS A 150 18.50 -35.60 -19.93
CA LYS A 150 18.48 -36.43 -18.71
C LYS A 150 19.75 -36.35 -17.89
N SER A 151 20.87 -35.89 -18.46
CA SER A 151 22.15 -35.73 -17.76
C SER A 151 22.28 -34.39 -17.01
N ILE A 152 21.39 -33.42 -17.31
CA ILE A 152 21.34 -32.13 -16.64
C ILE A 152 20.56 -32.33 -15.34
N LYS A 153 21.26 -32.31 -14.20
CA LYS A 153 20.68 -32.38 -12.85
C LYS A 153 20.59 -31.01 -12.25
#